data_67fb0985fd7f2ed7b5b995e434a31b14
#
_entry.id   67fb0985fd7f2ed7b5b995e434a31b14
#
_cell.length_a   1.000
_cell.length_b   1.000
_cell.length_c   1.000
_cell.angle_alpha   90.00
_cell.angle_beta   90.00
_cell.angle_gamma   90.00
#
_symmetry.space_group_name_H-M   'P 1'
#
loop_
_entity.id
_entity.type
_entity.pdbx_description
1 polymer ?
#
loop_
_entity_poly.entity_id
_entity_poly.type
_entity_poly.pdbx_seq_one_letter_code
_entity_poly.pdbx_strand_id
1 'polypeptide(L)'
;MARSSSALHVSHRPNGGLCSVHGRSWALCLARVTVPHGVGGCPNGASLGHTIGRFDKTHFFTGNERMMGYELTRRHFVDLLHAYHPSSYEAFGADDARFSTPMYHAMKCRDRLHVALKSGLRRLPFEKQTIVDLGPFPGSLLRLLRRLDYTHAAQLCGAGLMVSDEFVQFMQRDVQADIHAVNLDPAGGQFQSKGYPEKVPLPDNSVQLVFALEIIEHLTSPFHLLSEAYRVLGSGGHVVLTTPNVTRIGNVFKLLIGRTPNDRLAPPGYNNPDDEWRPHAREYAMHELAEMLCQAGFDIAESRFFLGEDTQQCRQSVRQHGINGAKWPFYLVPHLRGSLLIVGRKP
;
A
#
# COMPACT_ATOMS: atom_id res chain seq x y z
N MET A 1 -54.80 4.49 32.08
CA MET A 1 -55.28 5.11 30.82
C MET A 1 -54.24 4.82 29.77
N ALA A 2 -54.34 3.77 29.05
CA ALA A 2 -55.10 3.47 27.86
C ALA A 2 -54.46 4.01 26.57
N ARG A 3 -53.86 3.04 25.83
CA ARG A 3 -53.92 2.76 24.37
C ARG A 3 -53.03 3.63 23.47
N SER A 4 -52.42 3.12 22.42
CA SER A 4 -52.76 1.99 21.53
C SER A 4 -51.54 1.57 20.68
N SER A 5 -51.42 0.32 20.43
CA SER A 5 -50.60 -0.38 19.45
C SER A 5 -51.21 -0.27 18.04
N SER A 6 -50.39 -0.22 17.00
CA SER A 6 -50.83 -0.64 15.65
C SER A 6 -49.75 -1.51 14.99
N ALA A 7 -50.06 -2.75 14.87
CA ALA A 7 -49.33 -3.77 14.11
C ALA A 7 -49.69 -3.68 12.62
N LEU A 8 -48.71 -3.74 11.75
CA LEU A 8 -48.92 -3.95 10.31
C LEU A 8 -48.67 -5.41 9.99
N HIS A 9 -49.79 -6.08 9.62
CA HIS A 9 -49.84 -7.41 9.01
C HIS A 9 -49.32 -7.34 7.56
N VAL A 10 -48.39 -8.19 7.19
CA VAL A 10 -48.07 -8.51 5.80
C VAL A 10 -48.47 -9.96 5.55
N SER A 11 -49.45 -10.12 4.68
CA SER A 11 -49.99 -11.41 4.24
C SER A 11 -49.13 -12.01 3.12
N HIS A 12 -48.74 -13.26 3.30
CA HIS A 12 -48.23 -14.16 2.26
C HIS A 12 -49.34 -14.57 1.28
N ARG A 13 -49.04 -14.59 0.00
CA ARG A 13 -49.65 -15.56 -0.97
C ARG A 13 -48.58 -16.11 -1.92
N PRO A 14 -48.58 -17.42 -2.19
CA PRO A 14 -47.70 -18.06 -3.13
C PRO A 14 -48.39 -18.20 -4.48
N ASN A 15 -47.71 -18.01 -5.59
CA ASN A 15 -48.05 -18.66 -6.83
C ASN A 15 -46.80 -18.94 -7.67
N GLY A 16 -46.66 -20.21 -7.97
CA GLY A 16 -45.64 -20.74 -8.83
C GLY A 16 -45.87 -20.42 -10.30
N GLY A 17 -44.81 -20.34 -11.03
CA GLY A 17 -44.80 -20.29 -12.49
C GLY A 17 -43.44 -20.73 -12.98
N LEU A 18 -43.32 -22.01 -13.32
CA LEU A 18 -42.20 -22.56 -14.09
C LEU A 18 -42.19 -21.92 -15.48
N CYS A 19 -41.18 -21.17 -15.82
CA CYS A 19 -40.89 -20.79 -17.18
C CYS A 19 -39.67 -21.56 -17.69
N SER A 20 -39.92 -22.56 -18.53
CA SER A 20 -38.93 -23.25 -19.36
C SER A 20 -38.46 -22.30 -20.47
N VAL A 21 -37.15 -22.00 -20.53
CA VAL A 21 -36.55 -21.31 -21.67
C VAL A 21 -35.62 -22.27 -22.37
N HIS A 22 -36.05 -22.65 -23.57
CA HIS A 22 -35.30 -23.40 -24.58
C HIS A 22 -34.05 -22.64 -25.02
N GLY A 23 -32.99 -23.40 -25.32
CA GLY A 23 -31.69 -22.95 -25.74
C GLY A 23 -31.70 -21.99 -26.92
N ARG A 24 -30.86 -20.98 -26.80
CA ARG A 24 -30.30 -20.25 -27.93
C ARG A 24 -28.82 -19.93 -27.70
N SER A 25 -28.09 -20.26 -28.70
CA SER A 25 -26.69 -19.98 -29.02
C SER A 25 -26.21 -18.61 -28.51
N TRP A 26 -25.11 -18.61 -27.76
CA TRP A 26 -24.36 -17.40 -27.40
C TRP A 26 -23.49 -16.97 -28.59
N ALA A 27 -23.99 -16.03 -29.39
CA ALA A 27 -23.18 -15.26 -30.30
C ALA A 27 -22.55 -14.13 -29.52
N LEU A 28 -21.19 -14.05 -29.52
CA LEU A 28 -20.43 -12.94 -28.97
C LEU A 28 -20.83 -11.64 -29.69
N CYS A 29 -21.57 -10.79 -29.03
CA CYS A 29 -21.77 -9.41 -29.43
C CYS A 29 -20.65 -8.55 -28.80
N LEU A 30 -19.57 -8.33 -29.55
CA LEU A 30 -18.57 -7.31 -29.22
C LEU A 30 -19.17 -5.93 -29.50
N ALA A 31 -19.83 -5.36 -28.51
CA ALA A 31 -20.22 -3.96 -28.56
C ALA A 31 -18.96 -3.11 -28.43
N ARG A 32 -18.63 -2.36 -29.48
CA ARG A 32 -17.66 -1.26 -29.43
C ARG A 32 -18.21 -0.18 -28.49
N VAL A 33 -17.62 -0.07 -27.30
CA VAL A 33 -17.83 1.09 -26.42
C VAL A 33 -16.97 2.22 -26.97
N THR A 34 -17.58 3.17 -27.65
CA THR A 34 -16.97 4.48 -27.95
C THR A 34 -16.98 5.30 -26.66
N VAL A 35 -15.82 5.52 -26.08
CA VAL A 35 -15.64 6.44 -24.95
C VAL A 35 -15.55 7.86 -25.52
N PRO A 36 -16.30 8.85 -25.00
CA PRO A 36 -16.20 10.23 -25.43
C PRO A 36 -14.82 10.81 -25.08
N HIS A 37 -14.16 11.44 -26.04
CA HIS A 37 -12.95 12.21 -25.84
C HIS A 37 -13.24 13.44 -24.98
N GLY A 38 -12.51 13.56 -23.86
CA GLY A 38 -12.52 14.77 -23.05
C GLY A 38 -12.01 14.54 -21.63
N VAL A 39 -10.73 14.22 -21.46
CA VAL A 39 -10.03 14.44 -20.19
C VAL A 39 -8.67 15.03 -20.51
N GLY A 40 -8.40 16.21 -19.90
CA GLY A 40 -7.22 17.01 -20.15
C GLY A 40 -5.91 16.25 -19.93
N GLY A 41 -4.97 16.47 -20.84
CA GLY A 41 -3.62 15.93 -20.75
C GLY A 41 -2.86 16.48 -19.55
N CYS A 42 -1.93 15.71 -19.04
CA CYS A 42 -0.90 16.18 -18.11
C CYS A 42 -0.24 17.47 -18.66
N PRO A 43 0.00 18.48 -17.83
CA PRO A 43 0.54 19.76 -18.30
C PRO A 43 1.97 19.69 -18.88
N ASN A 44 2.65 18.60 -18.80
CA ASN A 44 4.04 18.42 -19.29
C ASN A 44 4.17 17.42 -20.45
N GLY A 45 3.35 17.53 -21.47
CA GLY A 45 3.64 17.04 -22.82
C GLY A 45 4.01 15.56 -23.02
N ALA A 46 3.83 14.67 -22.07
CA ALA A 46 4.00 13.24 -22.26
C ALA A 46 2.74 12.64 -22.88
N SER A 47 2.69 12.59 -24.20
CA SER A 47 1.68 11.90 -25.00
C SER A 47 1.69 10.42 -24.62
N LEU A 48 0.66 9.96 -23.92
CA LEU A 48 0.33 8.54 -23.79
C LEU A 48 -0.21 8.06 -25.16
N GLY A 49 0.71 7.70 -26.06
CA GLY A 49 0.36 7.05 -27.31
C GLY A 49 -0.33 5.71 -27.02
N HIS A 50 -1.56 5.56 -27.49
CA HIS A 50 -2.25 4.28 -27.57
C HIS A 50 -1.47 3.34 -28.48
N THR A 51 -0.59 2.55 -27.90
CA THR A 51 -0.04 1.37 -28.55
C THR A 51 -0.25 0.19 -27.62
N ILE A 52 -1.33 -0.56 -27.85
CA ILE A 52 -1.44 -1.95 -27.39
C ILE A 52 -0.39 -2.70 -28.23
N GLY A 53 0.85 -2.64 -27.81
CA GLY A 53 1.97 -3.25 -28.50
C GLY A 53 3.11 -3.50 -27.53
N ARG A 54 3.27 -4.77 -27.11
CA ARG A 54 4.44 -5.33 -26.45
C ARG A 54 4.86 -4.65 -25.14
N PHE A 55 4.16 -5.00 -24.05
CA PHE A 55 4.76 -4.92 -22.73
C PHE A 55 5.91 -5.94 -22.66
N ASP A 56 7.08 -5.57 -23.18
CA ASP A 56 8.30 -6.32 -22.95
C ASP A 56 9.29 -5.43 -22.18
N LYS A 57 9.85 -6.07 -21.13
CA LYS A 57 10.92 -5.61 -20.24
C LYS A 57 10.52 -4.72 -19.06
N THR A 58 10.49 -5.37 -18.01
CA THR A 58 10.60 -5.22 -16.54
C THR A 58 11.14 -3.93 -15.93
N HIS A 59 11.53 -2.91 -16.66
CA HIS A 59 12.04 -1.64 -16.14
C HIS A 59 11.77 -0.50 -17.13
N PHE A 60 10.79 0.34 -16.83
CA PHE A 60 10.75 1.68 -17.41
C PHE A 60 11.67 2.60 -16.59
N PHE A 61 12.90 2.78 -17.06
CA PHE A 61 13.73 3.91 -16.65
C PHE A 61 13.50 5.03 -17.68
N THR A 62 12.79 6.06 -17.28
CA THR A 62 12.76 7.31 -18.05
C THR A 62 13.92 8.18 -17.57
N GLY A 63 14.98 8.26 -18.39
CA GLY A 63 16.02 9.25 -18.22
C GLY A 63 17.30 8.77 -17.52
N ASN A 64 18.42 9.35 -17.94
CA ASN A 64 19.76 9.27 -17.34
C ASN A 64 19.81 9.97 -15.95
N GLU A 65 19.05 9.48 -14.95
CA GLU A 65 19.28 9.92 -13.58
C GLU A 65 20.63 9.35 -13.12
N ARG A 66 21.62 10.20 -12.97
CA ARG A 66 22.83 9.86 -12.22
C ARG A 66 22.37 9.41 -10.86
N MET A 67 22.60 8.15 -10.51
CA MET A 67 22.36 7.64 -9.17
C MET A 67 23.19 8.46 -8.19
N MET A 68 22.55 9.33 -7.42
CA MET A 68 23.20 10.20 -6.46
C MET A 68 23.24 9.59 -5.05
N GLY A 69 22.56 8.46 -4.85
CA GLY A 69 22.33 7.87 -3.54
C GLY A 69 23.01 6.52 -3.32
N TYR A 70 22.58 5.85 -2.28
CA TYR A 70 23.16 4.60 -1.79
C TYR A 70 22.55 3.34 -2.43
N GLU A 71 23.38 2.43 -2.94
CA GLU A 71 22.95 1.14 -3.48
C GLU A 71 22.88 0.08 -2.37
N LEU A 72 21.67 -0.16 -1.85
CA LEU A 72 21.41 -1.22 -0.88
C LEU A 72 21.40 -2.59 -1.56
N THR A 73 22.46 -3.35 -1.38
CA THR A 73 22.52 -4.74 -1.89
C THR A 73 21.64 -5.68 -1.05
N ARG A 74 21.18 -6.79 -1.67
CA ARG A 74 20.42 -7.83 -0.95
C ARG A 74 21.22 -8.43 0.21
N ARG A 75 22.54 -8.63 0.02
CA ARG A 75 23.43 -9.16 1.06
C ARG A 75 23.47 -8.22 2.25
N HIS A 76 23.78 -6.95 2.04
CA HIS A 76 23.83 -5.96 3.12
C HIS A 76 22.49 -5.84 3.87
N PHE A 77 21.35 -5.88 3.15
CA PHE A 77 20.04 -5.88 3.79
C PHE A 77 19.81 -7.14 4.65
N VAL A 78 20.25 -8.31 4.21
CA VAL A 78 20.15 -9.57 4.98
C VAL A 78 21.04 -9.49 6.23
N ASP A 79 22.26 -8.98 6.10
CA ASP A 79 23.18 -8.79 7.23
C ASP A 79 22.59 -7.81 8.25
N LEU A 80 21.97 -6.72 7.78
CA LEU A 80 21.24 -5.76 8.62
C LEU A 80 20.09 -6.43 9.39
N LEU A 81 19.31 -7.31 8.73
CA LEU A 81 18.22 -8.05 9.37
C LEU A 81 18.73 -9.08 10.39
N HIS A 82 19.89 -9.72 10.16
CA HIS A 82 20.49 -10.66 11.12
C HIS A 82 20.95 -9.93 12.40
N ALA A 83 21.44 -8.70 12.27
CA ALA A 83 21.82 -7.85 13.39
C ALA A 83 20.61 -7.10 14.01
N TYR A 84 19.42 -7.29 13.47
CA TYR A 84 18.21 -6.59 13.90
C TYR A 84 17.57 -7.27 15.10
N HIS A 85 17.38 -6.51 16.17
CA HIS A 85 16.65 -6.93 17.35
C HIS A 85 15.24 -6.31 17.33
N PRO A 86 14.19 -7.11 17.03
CA PRO A 86 12.83 -6.61 16.98
C PRO A 86 12.36 -6.06 18.32
N SER A 87 11.49 -5.05 18.27
CA SER A 87 10.80 -4.54 19.47
C SER A 87 9.51 -5.31 19.73
N SER A 88 8.94 -5.14 20.93
CA SER A 88 7.62 -5.69 21.26
C SER A 88 6.51 -5.20 20.33
N TYR A 89 6.61 -3.97 19.81
CA TYR A 89 5.66 -3.41 18.84
C TYR A 89 5.64 -4.13 17.49
N GLU A 90 6.71 -4.82 17.15
CA GLU A 90 6.83 -5.56 15.89
C GLU A 90 6.37 -7.01 15.96
N ALA A 91 6.00 -7.48 17.17
CA ALA A 91 5.50 -8.84 17.35
C ALA A 91 4.10 -9.00 16.75
N PHE A 92 3.97 -9.91 15.78
CA PHE A 92 2.68 -10.29 15.21
C PHE A 92 2.28 -11.67 15.71
N GLY A 93 1.02 -11.79 16.15
CA GLY A 93 0.45 -13.07 16.45
C GLY A 93 1.09 -13.80 17.62
N ALA A 94 1.62 -13.06 18.62
CA ALA A 94 2.04 -13.67 19.89
C ALA A 94 0.91 -14.50 20.53
N ASP A 95 -0.34 -14.09 20.27
CA ASP A 95 -1.57 -14.76 20.75
C ASP A 95 -2.24 -15.64 19.66
N ASP A 96 -1.67 -15.73 18.45
CA ASP A 96 -2.24 -16.51 17.36
C ASP A 96 -1.64 -17.92 17.33
N ALA A 97 -2.43 -18.91 17.74
CA ALA A 97 -2.05 -20.32 17.78
C ALA A 97 -1.57 -20.91 16.44
N ARG A 98 -1.76 -20.18 15.32
CA ARG A 98 -1.26 -20.58 14.00
C ARG A 98 0.26 -20.38 13.85
N PHE A 99 0.90 -19.61 14.74
CA PHE A 99 2.33 -19.33 14.69
C PHE A 99 3.01 -19.97 15.91
N SER A 100 3.87 -20.94 15.64
CA SER A 100 4.69 -21.63 16.68
C SER A 100 5.76 -20.72 17.29
N THR A 101 6.08 -19.61 16.64
CA THR A 101 7.04 -18.59 17.09
C THR A 101 6.55 -17.20 16.69
N PRO A 102 6.74 -16.17 17.53
CA PRO A 102 6.40 -14.79 17.18
C PRO A 102 7.09 -14.40 15.88
N MET A 103 6.31 -13.96 14.89
CA MET A 103 6.84 -13.44 13.64
C MET A 103 6.95 -11.91 13.76
N TYR A 104 8.14 -11.39 13.62
CA TYR A 104 8.37 -9.95 13.71
C TYR A 104 8.16 -9.26 12.36
N HIS A 105 7.63 -8.04 12.38
CA HIS A 105 7.25 -7.28 11.20
C HIS A 105 8.38 -7.14 10.18
N ALA A 106 9.58 -6.73 10.61
CA ALA A 106 10.72 -6.58 9.72
C ALA A 106 11.08 -7.87 8.96
N MET A 107 10.93 -9.03 9.62
CA MET A 107 11.20 -10.35 9.02
C MET A 107 10.06 -10.80 8.11
N LYS A 108 8.81 -10.54 8.50
CA LYS A 108 7.62 -10.83 7.70
C LYS A 108 7.62 -10.01 6.42
N CYS A 109 7.88 -8.71 6.52
CA CYS A 109 7.80 -7.74 5.43
C CYS A 109 9.15 -7.49 4.74
N ARG A 110 10.15 -8.38 4.94
CA ARG A 110 11.54 -8.17 4.49
C ARG A 110 11.68 -7.90 3.00
N ASP A 111 10.87 -8.52 2.14
CA ASP A 111 10.97 -8.35 0.70
C ASP A 111 10.45 -6.95 0.29
N ARG A 112 9.36 -6.50 0.90
CA ARG A 112 8.82 -5.15 0.74
C ARG A 112 9.79 -4.10 1.24
N LEU A 113 10.28 -4.23 2.48
CA LEU A 113 11.23 -3.31 3.08
C LEU A 113 12.52 -3.20 2.25
N HIS A 114 13.06 -4.35 1.77
CA HIS A 114 14.24 -4.33 0.90
C HIS A 114 13.98 -3.58 -0.41
N VAL A 115 12.87 -3.85 -1.10
CA VAL A 115 12.55 -3.21 -2.38
C VAL A 115 12.31 -1.72 -2.19
N ALA A 116 11.56 -1.31 -1.15
CA ALA A 116 11.29 0.08 -0.85
C ALA A 116 12.56 0.85 -0.47
N LEU A 117 13.35 0.34 0.50
CA LEU A 117 14.62 0.93 0.90
C LEU A 117 15.59 1.06 -0.27
N LYS A 118 15.77 -0.01 -1.06
CA LYS A 118 16.62 0.03 -2.24
C LYS A 118 16.19 1.11 -3.24
N SER A 119 14.89 1.25 -3.49
CA SER A 119 14.35 2.24 -4.43
C SER A 119 14.47 3.67 -3.90
N GLY A 120 14.26 3.88 -2.60
CA GLY A 120 14.36 5.20 -1.96
C GLY A 120 15.81 5.65 -1.81
N LEU A 121 16.66 4.82 -1.20
CA LEU A 121 18.03 5.20 -0.84
C LEU A 121 18.92 5.54 -2.04
N ARG A 122 18.71 4.91 -3.18
CA ARG A 122 19.46 5.25 -4.41
C ARG A 122 19.15 6.65 -4.96
N ARG A 123 18.06 7.27 -4.49
CA ARG A 123 17.59 8.60 -4.89
C ARG A 123 17.78 9.65 -3.79
N LEU A 124 18.13 9.21 -2.59
CA LEU A 124 18.39 10.09 -1.46
C LEU A 124 19.77 10.71 -1.61
N PRO A 125 19.92 12.06 -1.60
CA PRO A 125 21.23 12.71 -1.62
C PRO A 125 22.01 12.42 -0.34
N PHE A 126 23.34 12.47 -0.41
CA PHE A 126 24.18 12.26 0.77
C PHE A 126 24.05 13.40 1.79
N GLU A 127 23.89 14.62 1.29
CA GLU A 127 23.76 15.80 2.13
C GLU A 127 22.29 16.07 2.50
N LYS A 128 22.06 16.55 3.71
CA LYS A 128 20.75 17.00 4.21
C LYS A 128 19.65 15.95 3.99
N GLN A 129 19.68 14.92 4.80
CA GLN A 129 18.71 13.82 4.73
C GLN A 129 17.60 14.02 5.76
N THR A 130 16.42 14.42 5.32
CA THR A 130 15.17 14.32 6.08
C THR A 130 14.28 13.27 5.43
N ILE A 131 13.91 12.24 6.18
CA ILE A 131 13.15 11.09 5.70
C ILE A 131 11.86 10.98 6.53
N VAL A 132 10.74 10.83 5.85
CA VAL A 132 9.43 10.69 6.47
C VAL A 132 8.83 9.32 6.16
N ASP A 133 8.27 8.67 7.18
CA ASP A 133 7.46 7.47 7.06
C ASP A 133 5.99 7.81 7.34
N LEU A 134 5.14 7.75 6.31
CA LEU A 134 3.69 7.91 6.44
C LEU A 134 3.07 6.56 6.76
N GLY A 135 2.55 6.43 8.00
CA GLY A 135 2.13 5.15 8.58
C GLY A 135 3.29 4.42 9.27
N PRO A 136 3.96 5.04 10.26
CA PRO A 136 5.22 4.53 10.82
C PRO A 136 5.08 3.29 11.69
N PHE A 137 3.89 2.93 12.15
CA PHE A 137 3.69 1.76 13.00
C PHE A 137 3.97 0.45 12.22
N PRO A 138 4.70 -0.51 12.79
CA PRO A 138 5.28 -0.61 14.14
C PRO A 138 6.75 -0.15 14.26
N GLY A 139 7.23 0.75 13.40
CA GLY A 139 8.55 1.36 13.48
C GLY A 139 9.68 0.67 12.73
N SER A 140 9.42 -0.47 12.10
CA SER A 140 10.48 -1.28 11.47
C SER A 140 11.29 -0.54 10.41
N LEU A 141 10.64 0.29 9.57
CA LEU A 141 11.33 1.03 8.51
C LEU A 141 12.31 2.05 9.10
N LEU A 142 11.84 2.89 10.02
CA LEU A 142 12.66 3.93 10.65
C LEU A 142 13.81 3.33 11.45
N ARG A 143 13.58 2.20 12.14
CA ARG A 143 14.61 1.46 12.88
C ARG A 143 15.68 0.88 11.94
N LEU A 144 15.31 0.37 10.77
CA LEU A 144 16.25 -0.09 9.75
C LEU A 144 17.07 1.08 9.17
N LEU A 145 16.40 2.21 8.88
CA LEU A 145 17.08 3.42 8.40
C LEU A 145 18.13 3.93 9.40
N ARG A 146 17.82 3.95 10.71
CA ARG A 146 18.76 4.39 11.74
C ARG A 146 19.99 3.50 11.86
N ARG A 147 19.90 2.22 11.46
CA ARG A 147 21.00 1.25 11.50
C ARG A 147 21.85 1.20 10.25
N LEU A 148 21.45 1.88 9.19
CA LEU A 148 22.26 2.02 7.98
C LEU A 148 23.24 3.18 8.13
N ASP A 149 24.54 2.95 7.90
CA ASP A 149 25.57 3.99 7.99
C ASP A 149 25.24 5.20 7.11
N TYR A 150 24.64 4.95 5.94
CA TYR A 150 24.24 5.99 4.99
C TYR A 150 23.18 6.95 5.52
N THR A 151 22.28 6.47 6.36
CA THR A 151 21.16 7.26 6.92
C THR A 151 21.24 7.41 8.44
N HIS A 152 22.35 7.00 9.04
CA HIS A 152 22.53 7.06 10.50
C HIS A 152 22.31 8.47 11.07
N ALA A 153 22.78 9.51 10.38
CA ALA A 153 22.64 10.91 10.78
C ALA A 153 21.40 11.61 10.21
N ALA A 154 20.55 10.87 9.47
CA ALA A 154 19.34 11.44 8.89
C ALA A 154 18.35 11.92 9.97
N GLN A 155 17.65 13.02 9.70
CA GLN A 155 16.46 13.39 10.45
C GLN A 155 15.33 12.44 10.05
N LEU A 156 14.84 11.66 11.00
CA LEU A 156 13.75 10.69 10.78
C LEU A 156 12.46 11.20 11.41
N CYS A 157 11.37 11.15 10.65
CA CYS A 157 10.06 11.55 11.11
C CYS A 157 9.04 10.48 10.72
N GLY A 158 8.05 10.24 11.55
CA GLY A 158 6.89 9.41 11.23
C GLY A 158 5.60 10.17 11.47
N ALA A 159 4.61 10.00 10.59
CA ALA A 159 3.30 10.62 10.72
C ALA A 159 2.19 9.64 10.35
N GLY A 160 1.19 9.49 11.23
CA GLY A 160 0.07 8.56 11.00
C GLY A 160 -0.75 8.31 12.26
N LEU A 161 -1.64 7.35 12.18
CA LEU A 161 -2.40 6.82 13.32
C LEU A 161 -1.69 5.62 13.95
N MET A 162 -2.30 5.00 14.95
CA MET A 162 -1.76 3.88 15.74
C MET A 162 -0.47 4.23 16.49
N VAL A 163 -0.33 5.47 16.91
CA VAL A 163 0.85 5.98 17.63
C VAL A 163 0.47 6.35 19.07
N SER A 164 0.66 5.41 19.99
CA SER A 164 0.50 5.69 21.43
C SER A 164 1.67 6.50 21.97
N ASP A 165 1.47 7.15 23.12
CA ASP A 165 2.54 7.91 23.79
C ASP A 165 3.76 7.03 24.09
N GLU A 166 3.56 5.78 24.47
CA GLU A 166 4.64 4.82 24.73
C GLU A 166 5.41 4.49 23.43
N PHE A 167 4.70 4.34 22.31
CA PHE A 167 5.33 4.12 21.01
C PHE A 167 6.15 5.35 20.58
N VAL A 168 5.61 6.55 20.74
CA VAL A 168 6.35 7.82 20.46
C VAL A 168 7.63 7.89 21.29
N GLN A 169 7.53 7.66 22.62
CA GLN A 169 8.70 7.68 23.52
C GLN A 169 9.71 6.60 23.16
N PHE A 170 9.25 5.40 22.78
CA PHE A 170 10.10 4.32 22.32
C PHE A 170 10.88 4.73 21.06
N MET A 171 10.20 5.27 20.05
CA MET A 171 10.83 5.68 18.79
C MET A 171 11.80 6.84 18.99
N GLN A 172 11.48 7.79 19.87
CA GLN A 172 12.38 8.88 20.21
C GLN A 172 13.68 8.37 20.88
N ARG A 173 13.55 7.43 21.81
CA ARG A 173 14.69 6.90 22.57
C ARG A 173 15.54 5.92 21.77
N ASP A 174 14.92 4.98 21.02
CA ASP A 174 15.58 3.87 20.34
C ASP A 174 16.06 4.24 18.93
N VAL A 175 15.35 5.17 18.28
CA VAL A 175 15.57 5.52 16.87
C VAL A 175 15.96 6.98 16.68
N GLN A 176 15.70 7.82 17.67
CA GLN A 176 15.81 9.28 17.54
C GLN A 176 14.95 9.79 16.36
N ALA A 177 13.72 9.32 16.30
CA ALA A 177 12.73 9.69 15.27
C ALA A 177 11.56 10.44 15.92
N ASP A 178 11.13 11.54 15.29
CA ASP A 178 10.00 12.33 15.71
C ASP A 178 8.72 11.71 15.14
N ILE A 179 7.85 11.20 16.03
CA ILE A 179 6.60 10.53 15.64
C ILE A 179 5.40 11.39 16.02
N HIS A 180 4.50 11.58 15.06
CA HIS A 180 3.34 12.43 15.20
C HIS A 180 2.04 11.69 14.87
N ALA A 181 1.03 11.86 15.73
CA ALA A 181 -0.33 11.42 15.43
C ALA A 181 -0.95 12.37 14.39
N VAL A 182 -1.21 11.86 13.18
CA VAL A 182 -1.75 12.63 12.05
C VAL A 182 -2.81 11.80 11.34
N ASN A 183 -3.98 12.40 11.08
CA ASN A 183 -5.03 11.77 10.29
C ASN A 183 -4.76 12.03 8.80
N LEU A 184 -4.19 11.06 8.11
CA LEU A 184 -3.91 11.12 6.68
C LEU A 184 -5.13 10.78 5.79
N ASP A 185 -6.31 10.57 6.41
CA ASP A 185 -7.59 10.31 5.71
C ASP A 185 -8.75 11.09 6.35
N PRO A 186 -8.73 12.43 6.29
CA PRO A 186 -9.73 13.26 6.96
C PRO A 186 -11.16 13.04 6.42
N ALA A 187 -11.31 12.66 5.15
CA ALA A 187 -12.60 12.35 4.55
C ALA A 187 -13.20 11.03 5.05
N GLY A 188 -12.40 10.16 5.66
CA GLY A 188 -12.82 8.86 6.18
C GLY A 188 -13.76 8.92 7.40
N GLY A 189 -14.00 10.09 7.97
CA GLY A 189 -15.02 10.37 8.98
C GLY A 189 -14.81 9.67 10.35
N GLN A 190 -14.16 8.54 10.37
CA GLN A 190 -14.10 7.64 11.52
C GLN A 190 -13.29 8.20 12.72
N PHE A 191 -12.34 9.10 12.46
CA PHE A 191 -11.47 9.68 13.50
C PHE A 191 -11.58 11.20 13.62
N GLN A 192 -12.57 11.82 12.96
CA GLN A 192 -12.81 13.27 13.09
C GLN A 192 -13.07 13.69 14.55
N SER A 193 -13.72 12.83 15.33
CA SER A 193 -14.01 13.07 16.74
C SER A 193 -12.77 13.09 17.64
N LYS A 194 -11.64 12.49 17.23
CA LYS A 194 -10.39 12.47 18.02
C LYS A 194 -9.54 13.74 17.83
N GLY A 195 -9.91 14.62 16.88
CA GLY A 195 -9.24 15.92 16.70
C GLY A 195 -7.77 15.83 16.29
N TYR A 196 -7.34 14.75 15.67
CA TYR A 196 -5.98 14.62 15.14
C TYR A 196 -5.71 15.68 14.06
N PRO A 197 -4.52 16.31 14.04
CA PRO A 197 -4.12 17.17 12.95
C PRO A 197 -4.13 16.41 11.62
N GLU A 198 -4.46 17.10 10.55
CA GLU A 198 -4.53 16.54 9.20
C GLU A 198 -3.25 16.80 8.40
N LYS A 199 -2.38 17.67 8.90
CA LYS A 199 -1.12 18.03 8.26
C LYS A 199 0.06 17.42 8.99
N VAL A 200 1.00 16.89 8.24
CA VAL A 200 2.30 16.49 8.75
C VAL A 200 3.01 17.72 9.30
N PRO A 201 3.49 17.73 10.55
CA PRO A 201 4.07 18.92 11.21
C PRO A 201 5.50 19.20 10.75
N LEU A 202 5.70 19.25 9.44
CA LEU A 202 6.95 19.60 8.77
C LEU A 202 6.71 20.75 7.79
N PRO A 203 7.71 21.64 7.63
CA PRO A 203 7.63 22.73 6.66
C PRO A 203 7.50 22.19 5.22
N ASP A 204 6.88 23.02 4.37
CA ASP A 204 6.83 22.77 2.94
C ASP A 204 8.25 22.66 2.37
N ASN A 205 8.47 21.77 1.41
CA ASN A 205 9.74 21.62 0.69
C ASN A 205 10.96 21.30 1.58
N SER A 206 10.77 20.63 2.72
CA SER A 206 11.83 20.36 3.70
C SER A 206 12.36 18.92 3.67
N VAL A 207 11.68 18.01 2.98
CA VAL A 207 11.93 16.56 2.99
C VAL A 207 12.54 16.10 1.67
N GLN A 208 13.49 15.16 1.71
CA GLN A 208 14.11 14.58 0.52
C GLN A 208 13.47 13.23 0.13
N LEU A 209 12.97 12.48 1.11
CA LEU A 209 12.40 11.16 0.86
C LEU A 209 11.21 10.90 1.76
N VAL A 210 10.10 10.51 1.15
CA VAL A 210 8.89 10.04 1.84
C VAL A 210 8.67 8.58 1.53
N PHE A 211 8.39 7.78 2.53
CA PHE A 211 7.86 6.43 2.39
C PHE A 211 6.38 6.40 2.77
N ALA A 212 5.59 5.64 2.02
CA ALA A 212 4.18 5.35 2.29
C ALA A 212 3.94 3.87 1.97
N LEU A 213 4.23 2.99 2.94
CA LEU A 213 4.27 1.55 2.71
C LEU A 213 3.02 0.87 3.27
N GLU A 214 2.19 0.31 2.38
CA GLU A 214 0.94 -0.39 2.73
C GLU A 214 0.00 0.49 3.59
N ILE A 215 -0.20 1.70 3.17
CA ILE A 215 -1.12 2.63 3.83
C ILE A 215 -2.23 3.11 2.90
N ILE A 216 -1.93 3.32 1.61
CA ILE A 216 -2.86 3.94 0.67
C ILE A 216 -4.15 3.12 0.46
N GLU A 217 -4.05 1.80 0.58
CA GLU A 217 -5.19 0.88 0.49
C GLU A 217 -6.18 0.99 1.66
N HIS A 218 -5.76 1.54 2.78
CA HIS A 218 -6.59 1.76 3.96
C HIS A 218 -7.32 3.10 3.94
N LEU A 219 -6.97 3.99 3.01
CA LEU A 219 -7.52 5.34 2.93
C LEU A 219 -8.75 5.40 2.03
N THR A 220 -9.76 6.14 2.47
CA THR A 220 -10.95 6.46 1.66
C THR A 220 -10.70 7.64 0.74
N SER A 221 -9.77 8.54 1.13
CA SER A 221 -9.34 9.71 0.35
C SER A 221 -7.81 9.75 0.20
N PRO A 222 -7.24 8.91 -0.67
CA PRO A 222 -5.79 8.77 -0.81
C PRO A 222 -5.08 10.04 -1.31
N PHE A 223 -5.81 10.95 -1.97
CA PHE A 223 -5.25 12.21 -2.46
C PHE A 223 -4.77 13.14 -1.34
N HIS A 224 -5.36 13.05 -0.14
CA HIS A 224 -4.87 13.83 0.99
C HIS A 224 -3.44 13.41 1.37
N LEU A 225 -3.18 12.11 1.51
CA LEU A 225 -1.84 11.57 1.75
C LEU A 225 -0.85 12.00 0.66
N LEU A 226 -1.25 11.90 -0.62
CA LEU A 226 -0.39 12.30 -1.75
C LEU A 226 -0.10 13.80 -1.75
N SER A 227 -1.09 14.64 -1.41
CA SER A 227 -0.94 16.09 -1.29
C SER A 227 0.03 16.46 -0.17
N GLU A 228 -0.08 15.83 0.99
CA GLU A 228 0.84 16.06 2.12
C GLU A 228 2.26 15.58 1.80
N ALA A 229 2.41 14.41 1.17
CA ALA A 229 3.71 13.95 0.67
C ALA A 229 4.32 14.94 -0.32
N TYR A 230 3.52 15.46 -1.26
CA TYR A 230 3.97 16.47 -2.22
C TYR A 230 4.34 17.78 -1.54
N ARG A 231 3.54 18.24 -0.58
CA ARG A 231 3.79 19.49 0.15
C ARG A 231 5.12 19.47 0.88
N VAL A 232 5.39 18.41 1.65
CA VAL A 232 6.61 18.34 2.47
C VAL A 232 7.86 18.06 1.66
N LEU A 233 7.77 17.36 0.53
CA LEU A 233 8.90 17.08 -0.34
C LEU A 233 9.44 18.35 -0.99
N GLY A 234 10.76 18.49 -1.00
CA GLY A 234 11.46 19.51 -1.80
C GLY A 234 11.49 19.14 -3.28
N SER A 235 11.81 20.12 -4.15
CA SER A 235 12.06 19.84 -5.57
C SER A 235 13.16 18.79 -5.73
N GLY A 236 12.95 17.81 -6.61
CA GLY A 236 13.80 16.65 -6.78
C GLY A 236 13.63 15.56 -5.70
N GLY A 237 12.83 15.81 -4.66
CA GLY A 237 12.50 14.81 -3.64
C GLY A 237 11.58 13.69 -4.17
N HIS A 238 11.56 12.56 -3.47
CA HIS A 238 10.86 11.37 -3.93
C HIS A 238 9.90 10.80 -2.89
N VAL A 239 8.75 10.31 -3.36
CA VAL A 239 7.86 9.45 -2.58
C VAL A 239 7.99 8.01 -3.06
N VAL A 240 8.19 7.08 -2.14
CA VAL A 240 8.21 5.63 -2.39
C VAL A 240 6.94 5.03 -1.78
N LEU A 241 6.09 4.46 -2.60
CA LEU A 241 4.82 3.89 -2.21
C LEU A 241 4.79 2.39 -2.53
N THR A 242 4.30 1.59 -1.59
CA THR A 242 3.94 0.19 -1.84
C THR A 242 2.50 -0.09 -1.42
N THR A 243 1.85 -1.04 -2.11
CA THR A 243 0.49 -1.48 -1.81
C THR A 243 0.22 -2.85 -2.43
N PRO A 244 -0.76 -3.62 -1.93
CA PRO A 244 -1.20 -4.84 -2.58
C PRO A 244 -1.67 -4.60 -4.02
N ASN A 245 -1.38 -5.55 -4.89
CA ASN A 245 -1.80 -5.51 -6.29
C ASN A 245 -3.19 -6.12 -6.47
N VAL A 246 -4.17 -5.34 -6.90
CA VAL A 246 -5.52 -5.86 -7.16
C VAL A 246 -5.54 -6.94 -8.25
N THR A 247 -4.61 -6.87 -9.22
CA THR A 247 -4.52 -7.84 -10.33
C THR A 247 -3.70 -9.10 -9.98
N ARG A 248 -3.25 -9.27 -8.72
CA ARG A 248 -2.47 -10.45 -8.31
C ARG A 248 -3.22 -11.74 -8.61
N ILE A 249 -2.47 -12.79 -8.93
CA ILE A 249 -3.04 -14.08 -9.36
C ILE A 249 -4.09 -14.66 -8.39
N GLY A 250 -3.93 -14.43 -7.08
CA GLY A 250 -4.92 -14.86 -6.08
C GLY A 250 -6.28 -14.18 -6.26
N ASN A 251 -6.31 -12.90 -6.62
CA ASN A 251 -7.53 -12.14 -6.88
C ASN A 251 -8.17 -12.57 -8.21
N VAL A 252 -7.37 -12.81 -9.24
CA VAL A 252 -7.86 -13.35 -10.52
C VAL A 252 -8.61 -14.68 -10.31
N PHE A 253 -8.04 -15.59 -9.53
CA PHE A 253 -8.72 -16.85 -9.19
C PHE A 253 -10.00 -16.63 -8.37
N LYS A 254 -10.01 -15.69 -7.41
CA LYS A 254 -11.24 -15.36 -6.67
C LYS A 254 -12.33 -14.91 -7.61
N LEU A 255 -12.02 -14.01 -8.56
CA LEU A 255 -13.00 -13.51 -9.55
C LEU A 255 -13.51 -14.62 -10.46
N LEU A 256 -12.65 -15.52 -10.95
CA LEU A 256 -13.04 -16.64 -11.81
C LEU A 256 -14.03 -17.60 -11.13
N ILE A 257 -13.99 -17.70 -9.81
CA ILE A 257 -14.94 -18.53 -9.04
C ILE A 257 -16.07 -17.71 -8.42
N GLY A 258 -16.33 -16.49 -8.91
CA GLY A 258 -17.42 -15.63 -8.46
C GLY A 258 -17.24 -15.03 -7.07
N ARG A 259 -15.98 -14.90 -6.58
CA ARG A 259 -15.66 -14.28 -5.29
C ARG A 259 -15.02 -12.91 -5.49
N THR A 260 -15.39 -11.96 -4.63
CA THR A 260 -14.73 -10.63 -4.60
C THR A 260 -13.27 -10.74 -4.16
N PRO A 261 -12.35 -9.95 -4.75
CA PRO A 261 -11.01 -9.79 -4.25
C PRO A 261 -10.93 -8.97 -2.96
N ASN A 262 -11.93 -8.12 -2.72
CA ASN A 262 -11.97 -7.22 -1.58
C ASN A 262 -12.04 -7.97 -0.24
N ASP A 263 -11.56 -7.34 0.81
CA ASP A 263 -11.72 -7.84 2.16
C ASP A 263 -13.20 -7.90 2.57
N ARG A 264 -13.51 -8.74 3.55
CA ARG A 264 -14.88 -8.81 4.08
C ARG A 264 -15.20 -7.51 4.79
N LEU A 265 -16.40 -6.98 4.53
CA LEU A 265 -16.94 -5.91 5.33
C LEU A 265 -17.12 -6.41 6.77
N ALA A 266 -16.52 -5.69 7.72
CA ALA A 266 -16.75 -5.96 9.12
C ALA A 266 -18.15 -5.44 9.52
N PRO A 267 -18.95 -6.20 10.30
CA PRO A 267 -20.20 -5.69 10.81
C PRO A 267 -19.95 -4.50 11.76
N PRO A 268 -20.93 -3.59 11.90
CA PRO A 268 -20.82 -2.48 12.85
C PRO A 268 -20.48 -2.99 14.26
N GLY A 269 -19.47 -2.41 14.91
CA GLY A 269 -18.99 -2.81 16.24
C GLY A 269 -18.02 -3.99 16.26
N TYR A 270 -17.64 -4.53 15.10
CA TYR A 270 -16.61 -5.58 15.03
C TYR A 270 -15.21 -5.06 15.35
N ASN A 271 -14.93 -3.82 14.98
CA ASN A 271 -13.73 -3.13 15.38
C ASN A 271 -14.02 -2.35 16.66
N ASN A 272 -13.14 -2.45 17.64
CA ASN A 272 -13.19 -1.57 18.80
C ASN A 272 -13.23 -0.11 18.31
N PRO A 273 -14.13 0.76 18.81
CA PRO A 273 -14.14 2.19 18.45
C PRO A 273 -12.79 2.88 18.67
N ASP A 274 -11.97 2.34 19.59
CA ASP A 274 -10.63 2.83 19.88
C ASP A 274 -9.54 2.24 18.98
N ASP A 275 -9.88 1.24 18.16
CA ASP A 275 -8.94 0.62 17.23
C ASP A 275 -8.74 1.52 16.00
N GLU A 276 -7.55 2.05 15.86
CA GLU A 276 -7.16 2.91 14.73
C GLU A 276 -6.83 2.10 13.47
N TRP A 277 -6.80 0.77 13.57
CA TRP A 277 -6.62 -0.10 12.41
C TRP A 277 -7.87 -0.10 11.52
N ARG A 278 -7.65 -0.04 10.20
CA ARG A 278 -8.72 -0.09 9.20
C ARG A 278 -8.48 -1.24 8.22
N PRO A 279 -9.53 -1.95 7.78
CA PRO A 279 -9.42 -2.89 6.67
C PRO A 279 -9.06 -2.14 5.38
N HIS A 280 -8.66 -2.88 4.33
CA HIS A 280 -8.47 -2.29 3.02
C HIS A 280 -9.76 -1.67 2.49
N ALA A 281 -9.75 -0.37 2.26
CA ALA A 281 -10.83 0.33 1.58
C ALA A 281 -10.82 -0.03 0.09
N ARG A 282 -9.62 -0.11 -0.53
CA ARG A 282 -9.44 -0.44 -1.93
C ARG A 282 -8.02 -0.95 -2.20
N GLU A 283 -7.90 -1.95 -3.07
CA GLU A 283 -6.63 -2.31 -3.70
C GLU A 283 -6.52 -1.67 -5.08
N TYR A 284 -5.30 -1.43 -5.54
CA TYR A 284 -5.01 -0.66 -6.75
C TYR A 284 -4.33 -1.50 -7.82
N ALA A 285 -4.54 -1.12 -9.09
CA ALA A 285 -3.70 -1.53 -10.21
C ALA A 285 -2.58 -0.50 -10.44
N MET A 286 -1.48 -0.88 -11.08
CA MET A 286 -0.32 0.00 -11.29
C MET A 286 -0.67 1.28 -12.06
N HIS A 287 -1.51 1.19 -13.10
CA HIS A 287 -1.89 2.36 -13.88
C HIS A 287 -2.70 3.38 -13.05
N GLU A 288 -3.59 2.91 -12.16
CA GLU A 288 -4.37 3.78 -11.27
C GLU A 288 -3.44 4.56 -10.33
N LEU A 289 -2.45 3.88 -9.71
CA LEU A 289 -1.46 4.55 -8.87
C LEU A 289 -0.63 5.58 -9.64
N ALA A 290 -0.23 5.26 -10.87
CA ALA A 290 0.52 6.19 -11.71
C ALA A 290 -0.31 7.43 -12.05
N GLU A 291 -1.58 7.26 -12.42
CA GLU A 291 -2.51 8.37 -12.68
C GLU A 291 -2.71 9.25 -11.43
N MET A 292 -2.89 8.63 -10.26
CA MET A 292 -3.08 9.36 -9.00
C MET A 292 -1.84 10.18 -8.63
N LEU A 293 -0.63 9.63 -8.76
CA LEU A 293 0.60 10.37 -8.51
C LEU A 293 0.77 11.52 -9.51
N CYS A 294 0.51 11.31 -10.80
CA CYS A 294 0.54 12.37 -11.81
C CYS A 294 -0.47 13.48 -11.49
N GLN A 295 -1.69 13.15 -11.08
CA GLN A 295 -2.71 14.13 -10.66
C GLN A 295 -2.28 14.90 -9.41
N ALA A 296 -1.52 14.27 -8.52
CA ALA A 296 -0.95 14.94 -7.35
C ALA A 296 0.31 15.78 -7.66
N GLY A 297 0.77 15.83 -8.93
CA GLY A 297 1.88 16.64 -9.39
C GLY A 297 3.23 15.94 -9.49
N PHE A 298 3.29 14.63 -9.26
CA PHE A 298 4.52 13.87 -9.35
C PHE A 298 4.84 13.39 -10.76
N ASP A 299 6.12 13.37 -11.12
CA ASP A 299 6.65 12.58 -12.24
C ASP A 299 6.89 11.15 -11.77
N ILE A 300 6.57 10.15 -12.61
CA ILE A 300 6.83 8.75 -12.26
C ILE A 300 8.28 8.39 -12.54
N ALA A 301 9.06 8.15 -11.48
CA ALA A 301 10.48 7.78 -11.55
C ALA A 301 10.71 6.26 -11.62
N GLU A 302 9.82 5.45 -11.04
CA GLU A 302 9.89 3.98 -11.08
C GLU A 302 8.51 3.37 -10.88
N SER A 303 8.25 2.25 -11.57
CA SER A 303 7.13 1.37 -11.28
C SER A 303 7.60 -0.08 -11.32
N ARG A 304 7.17 -0.90 -10.35
CA ARG A 304 7.60 -2.29 -10.23
C ARG A 304 6.53 -3.18 -9.63
N PHE A 305 6.36 -4.36 -10.22
CA PHE A 305 5.62 -5.46 -9.61
C PHE A 305 6.59 -6.39 -8.88
N PHE A 306 6.32 -6.71 -7.62
CA PHE A 306 7.16 -7.62 -6.85
C PHE A 306 6.32 -8.65 -6.08
N LEU A 307 6.97 -9.71 -5.59
CA LEU A 307 6.24 -10.83 -4.98
C LEU A 307 5.80 -10.53 -3.54
N GLY A 308 6.51 -9.65 -2.86
CA GLY A 308 6.17 -9.28 -1.48
C GLY A 308 6.08 -10.47 -0.53
N GLU A 309 5.14 -10.41 0.39
CA GLU A 309 4.89 -11.44 1.41
C GLU A 309 4.39 -12.75 0.82
N ASP A 310 3.72 -12.73 -0.31
CA ASP A 310 3.24 -13.92 -1.04
C ASP A 310 4.38 -14.91 -1.34
N THR A 311 5.61 -14.40 -1.55
CA THR A 311 6.76 -15.27 -1.83
C THR A 311 7.10 -16.18 -0.67
N GLN A 312 7.01 -15.68 0.55
CA GLN A 312 7.34 -16.46 1.75
C GLN A 312 6.25 -17.48 2.05
N GLN A 313 4.99 -17.05 1.99
CA GLN A 313 3.84 -17.94 2.14
C GLN A 313 3.84 -19.01 1.05
N CYS A 314 4.14 -18.65 -0.19
CA CYS A 314 4.27 -19.58 -1.29
C CYS A 314 5.39 -20.61 -1.05
N ARG A 315 6.58 -20.19 -0.61
CA ARG A 315 7.70 -21.10 -0.32
C ARG A 315 7.43 -22.03 0.85
N GLN A 316 6.81 -21.53 1.92
CA GLN A 316 6.43 -22.34 3.07
C GLN A 316 5.33 -23.33 2.72
N SER A 317 4.32 -22.90 2.00
CA SER A 317 3.20 -23.74 1.60
C SER A 317 3.57 -24.77 0.53
N VAL A 318 4.51 -24.48 -0.38
CA VAL A 318 5.08 -25.47 -1.29
C VAL A 318 5.81 -26.58 -0.50
N ARG A 319 6.54 -26.21 0.55
CA ARG A 319 7.22 -27.19 1.42
C ARG A 319 6.26 -28.02 2.25
N GLN A 320 5.11 -27.44 2.67
CA GLN A 320 4.18 -28.10 3.58
C GLN A 320 3.01 -28.81 2.87
N HIS A 321 2.51 -28.30 1.76
CA HIS A 321 1.24 -28.75 1.15
C HIS A 321 1.30 -28.96 -0.37
N GLY A 322 2.40 -28.64 -1.06
CA GLY A 322 2.54 -28.83 -2.52
C GLY A 322 1.66 -27.94 -3.43
N ILE A 323 0.63 -27.31 -2.88
CA ILE A 323 -0.46 -26.66 -3.65
C ILE A 323 -0.07 -25.29 -4.21
N ASN A 324 0.80 -24.54 -3.55
CA ASN A 324 1.19 -23.20 -4.02
C ASN A 324 2.25 -23.23 -5.14
N GLY A 325 2.85 -24.38 -5.42
CA GLY A 325 3.70 -24.56 -6.61
C GLY A 325 2.96 -24.31 -7.91
N ALA A 326 1.65 -24.55 -7.95
CA ALA A 326 0.82 -24.29 -9.12
C ALA A 326 0.72 -22.80 -9.48
N LYS A 327 0.95 -21.86 -8.53
CA LYS A 327 0.94 -20.41 -8.80
C LYS A 327 2.28 -19.90 -9.36
N TRP A 328 3.37 -20.67 -9.23
CA TRP A 328 4.69 -20.20 -9.61
C TRP A 328 4.82 -19.75 -11.07
N PRO A 329 4.27 -20.44 -12.09
CA PRO A 329 4.34 -19.98 -13.46
C PRO A 329 3.70 -18.60 -13.68
N PHE A 330 2.64 -18.29 -12.94
CA PHE A 330 1.95 -17.00 -13.05
C PHE A 330 2.78 -15.83 -12.52
N TYR A 331 3.69 -16.06 -11.57
CA TYR A 331 4.58 -15.01 -11.06
C TYR A 331 5.68 -14.58 -12.04
N LEU A 332 5.88 -15.35 -13.13
CA LEU A 332 6.71 -14.91 -14.25
C LEU A 332 6.06 -13.72 -14.99
N VAL A 333 4.74 -13.60 -14.92
CA VAL A 333 3.99 -12.46 -15.47
C VAL A 333 3.95 -11.35 -14.41
N PRO A 334 4.62 -10.20 -14.64
CA PRO A 334 4.80 -9.17 -13.61
C PRO A 334 3.50 -8.69 -12.98
N HIS A 335 2.47 -8.38 -13.77
CA HIS A 335 1.20 -7.84 -13.28
C HIS A 335 0.36 -8.85 -12.45
N LEU A 336 0.76 -10.12 -12.39
CA LEU A 336 0.13 -11.13 -11.54
C LEU A 336 0.84 -11.30 -10.17
N ARG A 337 1.91 -10.55 -9.92
CA ARG A 337 2.63 -10.55 -8.64
C ARG A 337 1.84 -9.84 -7.55
N GLY A 338 2.16 -10.17 -6.29
CA GLY A 338 1.36 -9.79 -5.11
C GLY A 338 1.32 -8.30 -4.80
N SER A 339 2.40 -7.58 -5.10
CA SER A 339 2.57 -6.21 -4.60
C SER A 339 3.10 -5.26 -5.67
N LEU A 340 2.76 -3.98 -5.50
CA LEU A 340 3.19 -2.86 -6.32
C LEU A 340 4.19 -1.99 -5.56
N LEU A 341 5.20 -1.50 -6.26
CA LEU A 341 6.02 -0.37 -5.85
C LEU A 341 5.96 0.69 -6.93
N ILE A 342 5.73 1.92 -6.54
CA ILE A 342 5.81 3.09 -7.41
C ILE A 342 6.59 4.20 -6.71
N VAL A 343 7.39 4.92 -7.47
CA VAL A 343 8.15 6.07 -6.98
C VAL A 343 7.75 7.30 -7.78
N GLY A 344 7.25 8.30 -7.07
CA GLY A 344 6.99 9.62 -7.60
C GLY A 344 8.14 10.57 -7.27
N ARG A 345 8.53 11.43 -8.22
CA ARG A 345 9.49 12.52 -8.05
C ARG A 345 8.74 13.84 -8.08
N LYS A 346 8.99 14.71 -7.13
CA LYS A 346 8.54 16.11 -7.21
C LYS A 346 9.45 16.87 -8.17
N PRO A 347 8.90 17.51 -9.23
CA PRO A 347 9.68 18.28 -10.19
C PRO A 347 10.52 19.39 -9.59
#